data_e4c34f4be6d8c4b233435d1c21df9df5
#
_entry.id   e4c34f4be6d8c4b233435d1c21df9df5
#
_cell.length_a   1.000
_cell.length_b   1.000
_cell.length_c   1.000
_cell.angle_alpha   90.00
_cell.angle_beta   90.00
_cell.angle_gamma   90.00
#
_symmetry.space_group_name_H-M   'P 1'
#
loop_
_entity.id
_entity.type
_entity.pdbx_description
1 polymer ?
#
loop_
_entity_poly.entity_id
_entity_poly.type
_entity_poly.pdbx_seq_one_letter_code
_entity_poly.pdbx_strand_id
1 'polypeptide(L)'
;MPLTEPPVLAFEAVQRSYVQGERRLDVLRGADLAVHSGEMVALVAPSGAGKSTLLHLAGLLEKPDEGEVLVGGERCGGMDDGARTAKRRHDIGFVYQFHHLLPEFTAAENIMLPQMLRGLSERDARDRAMQLLDYMRIRPRAEHRPPELSGGEQQRVAIARAVANAPLLLLADEPTGNLDPETSAYVFEALEALVRQSGLAALIATHNHELARRMDRCVTLVEGTIVDFQL
;
A
#
# COMPACT_ATOMS: atom_id res chain seq x y z
N MET A 1 6.63 -22.64 12.88
CA MET A 1 7.58 -21.95 13.76
C MET A 1 6.91 -20.63 14.13
N PRO A 2 6.85 -20.20 15.38
CA PRO A 2 6.40 -18.87 15.68
C PRO A 2 7.38 -17.89 15.01
N LEU A 3 6.86 -16.93 14.27
CA LEU A 3 7.64 -15.85 13.66
C LEU A 3 8.31 -15.09 14.81
N THR A 4 9.62 -15.18 14.89
CA THR A 4 10.42 -14.58 15.98
C THR A 4 10.71 -13.10 15.74
N GLU A 5 10.37 -12.59 14.54
CA GLU A 5 10.56 -11.19 14.18
C GLU A 5 9.30 -10.37 14.46
N PRO A 6 9.44 -9.14 14.98
CA PRO A 6 8.30 -8.25 15.19
C PRO A 6 7.61 -7.95 13.86
N PRO A 7 6.28 -7.73 13.88
CA PRO A 7 5.54 -7.38 12.66
C PRO A 7 6.01 -6.04 12.09
N VAL A 8 5.99 -5.92 10.77
CA VAL A 8 6.27 -4.67 10.05
C VAL A 8 5.14 -3.67 10.25
N LEU A 9 3.88 -4.15 10.22
CA LEU A 9 2.70 -3.37 10.57
C LEU A 9 2.01 -4.05 11.75
N ALA A 10 1.68 -3.29 12.79
CA ALA A 10 0.78 -3.76 13.84
C ALA A 10 -0.26 -2.70 14.20
N PHE A 11 -1.49 -3.16 14.45
CA PHE A 11 -2.54 -2.43 15.13
C PHE A 11 -2.74 -3.05 16.50
N GLU A 12 -2.77 -2.23 17.54
CA GLU A 12 -3.00 -2.62 18.93
C GLU A 12 -4.25 -1.89 19.43
N ALA A 13 -5.38 -2.58 19.52
CA ALA A 13 -6.68 -2.09 19.99
C ALA A 13 -7.10 -0.76 19.32
N VAL A 14 -6.89 -0.61 18.02
CA VAL A 14 -7.11 0.64 17.27
C VAL A 14 -8.59 0.96 17.17
N GLN A 15 -8.94 2.19 17.56
CA GLN A 15 -10.29 2.75 17.42
C GLN A 15 -10.29 3.94 16.48
N ARG A 16 -11.32 4.04 15.65
CA ARG A 16 -11.52 5.19 14.76
C ARG A 16 -13.00 5.43 14.51
N SER A 17 -13.42 6.66 14.75
CA SER A 17 -14.78 7.13 14.50
C SER A 17 -14.79 8.43 13.70
N TYR A 18 -15.88 8.69 13.01
CA TYR A 18 -16.14 9.94 12.31
C TYR A 18 -17.45 10.55 12.80
N VAL A 19 -17.48 11.88 12.89
CA VAL A 19 -18.68 12.63 13.21
C VAL A 19 -19.25 13.23 11.93
N GLN A 20 -20.46 12.84 11.57
CA GLN A 20 -21.18 13.36 10.42
C GLN A 20 -22.50 13.99 10.87
N GLY A 21 -22.48 15.30 11.08
CA GLY A 21 -23.59 16.02 11.72
C GLY A 21 -23.76 15.57 13.18
N GLU A 22 -24.96 15.10 13.54
CA GLU A 22 -25.25 14.57 14.89
C GLU A 22 -24.93 13.07 15.05
N ARG A 23 -24.52 12.39 13.99
CA ARG A 23 -24.25 10.94 14.02
C ARG A 23 -22.76 10.68 14.17
N ARG A 24 -22.43 9.81 15.11
CA ARG A 24 -21.10 9.21 15.23
C ARG A 24 -21.10 7.85 14.51
N LEU A 25 -20.15 7.67 13.62
CA LEU A 25 -19.91 6.42 12.91
C LEU A 25 -18.61 5.81 13.42
N ASP A 26 -18.70 4.77 14.24
CA ASP A 26 -17.54 4.02 14.72
C ASP A 26 -17.15 3.02 13.62
N VAL A 27 -16.00 3.24 13.00
CA VAL A 27 -15.50 2.43 11.88
C VAL A 27 -14.57 1.31 12.37
N LEU A 28 -13.69 1.61 13.33
CA LEU A 28 -12.87 0.60 14.00
C LEU A 28 -13.13 0.65 15.51
N ARG A 29 -13.23 -0.52 16.14
CA ARG A 29 -13.62 -0.69 17.53
C ARG A 29 -12.68 -1.66 18.26
N GLY A 30 -11.43 -1.24 18.47
CA GLY A 30 -10.40 -2.08 19.07
C GLY A 30 -9.86 -3.11 18.07
N ALA A 31 -9.52 -2.64 16.87
CA ALA A 31 -8.99 -3.49 15.81
C ALA A 31 -7.54 -3.88 16.10
N ASP A 32 -7.24 -5.18 15.99
CA ASP A 32 -5.89 -5.74 16.08
C ASP A 32 -5.49 -6.33 14.74
N LEU A 33 -4.25 -6.11 14.31
CA LEU A 33 -3.67 -6.66 13.08
C LEU A 33 -2.16 -6.78 13.25
N ALA A 34 -1.58 -7.83 12.68
CA ALA A 34 -0.13 -7.92 12.50
C ALA A 34 0.15 -8.35 11.06
N VAL A 35 1.09 -7.70 10.37
CA VAL A 35 1.60 -8.08 9.05
C VAL A 35 3.10 -8.19 9.15
N HIS A 36 3.66 -9.33 8.73
CA HIS A 36 5.08 -9.64 8.87
C HIS A 36 5.84 -9.40 7.57
N SER A 37 7.17 -9.34 7.68
CA SER A 37 8.07 -9.24 6.53
C SER A 37 7.82 -10.38 5.52
N GLY A 38 7.69 -10.03 4.25
CA GLY A 38 7.40 -10.98 3.16
C GLY A 38 5.97 -11.55 3.15
N GLU A 39 5.09 -11.09 4.06
CA GLU A 39 3.69 -11.52 4.13
C GLU A 39 2.80 -10.64 3.26
N MET A 40 1.90 -11.27 2.50
CA MET A 40 0.80 -10.62 1.77
C MET A 40 -0.52 -10.90 2.47
N VAL A 41 -1.15 -9.87 3.01
CA VAL A 41 -2.46 -9.97 3.67
C VAL A 41 -3.53 -9.34 2.79
N ALA A 42 -4.56 -10.11 2.43
CA ALA A 42 -5.75 -9.60 1.76
C ALA A 42 -6.74 -9.03 2.78
N LEU A 43 -7.17 -7.80 2.58
CA LEU A 43 -8.30 -7.20 3.31
C LEU A 43 -9.54 -7.28 2.42
N VAL A 44 -10.40 -8.25 2.69
CA VAL A 44 -11.63 -8.50 1.92
C VAL A 44 -12.83 -8.08 2.75
N ALA A 45 -13.48 -6.99 2.38
CA ALA A 45 -14.67 -6.52 3.08
C ALA A 45 -15.61 -5.76 2.12
N PRO A 46 -16.92 -5.70 2.40
CA PRO A 46 -17.87 -4.94 1.60
C PRO A 46 -17.50 -3.47 1.45
N SER A 47 -18.06 -2.80 0.44
CA SER A 47 -17.93 -1.35 0.30
C SER A 47 -18.51 -0.66 1.55
N GLY A 48 -17.83 0.37 2.04
CA GLY A 48 -18.23 1.10 3.24
C GLY A 48 -17.87 0.43 4.58
N ALA A 49 -17.28 -0.77 4.58
CA ALA A 49 -16.90 -1.47 5.81
C ALA A 49 -15.71 -0.83 6.57
N GLY A 50 -15.01 0.15 5.99
CA GLY A 50 -13.88 0.81 6.64
C GLY A 50 -12.49 0.43 6.09
N LYS A 51 -12.40 -0.26 4.92
CA LYS A 51 -11.11 -0.64 4.31
C LYS A 51 -10.17 0.55 4.10
N SER A 52 -10.68 1.62 3.50
CA SER A 52 -9.86 2.83 3.24
C SER A 52 -9.43 3.50 4.54
N THR A 53 -10.29 3.54 5.58
CA THR A 53 -9.92 4.04 6.91
C THR A 53 -8.77 3.22 7.50
N LEU A 54 -8.84 1.88 7.40
CA LEU A 54 -7.79 1.00 7.88
C LEU A 54 -6.47 1.25 7.13
N LEU A 55 -6.52 1.34 5.79
CA LEU A 55 -5.34 1.66 4.98
C LEU A 55 -4.78 3.06 5.28
N HIS A 56 -5.62 4.06 5.54
CA HIS A 56 -5.18 5.41 5.91
C HIS A 56 -4.49 5.44 7.27
N LEU A 57 -4.98 4.68 8.25
CA LEU A 57 -4.33 4.53 9.55
C LEU A 57 -3.01 3.77 9.43
N ALA A 58 -2.99 2.64 8.70
CA ALA A 58 -1.77 1.88 8.41
C ALA A 58 -0.72 2.74 7.69
N GLY A 59 -1.19 3.62 6.81
CA GLY A 59 -0.36 4.55 6.04
C GLY A 59 -0.01 5.84 6.76
N LEU A 60 -0.40 6.00 8.02
CA LEU A 60 -0.16 7.20 8.82
C LEU A 60 -0.72 8.48 8.19
N LEU A 61 -1.73 8.36 7.32
CA LEU A 61 -2.46 9.50 6.74
C LEU A 61 -3.45 10.07 7.77
N GLU A 62 -4.00 9.20 8.61
CA GLU A 62 -4.85 9.56 9.74
C GLU A 62 -4.23 9.08 11.06
N LYS A 63 -4.73 9.60 12.18
CA LYS A 63 -4.40 9.10 13.52
C LYS A 63 -5.56 8.27 14.05
N PRO A 64 -5.30 7.20 14.81
CA PRO A 64 -6.36 6.54 15.56
C PRO A 64 -6.90 7.47 16.65
N ASP A 65 -8.17 7.28 17.05
CA ASP A 65 -8.75 7.97 18.21
C ASP A 65 -8.22 7.37 19.51
N GLU A 66 -8.06 6.02 19.54
CA GLU A 66 -7.46 5.24 20.62
C GLU A 66 -6.68 4.05 20.05
N GLY A 67 -5.86 3.43 20.89
CA GLY A 67 -4.97 2.34 20.47
C GLY A 67 -3.69 2.84 19.81
N GLU A 68 -2.99 1.95 19.13
CA GLU A 68 -1.68 2.26 18.57
C GLU A 68 -1.48 1.61 17.20
N VAL A 69 -0.79 2.34 16.32
CA VAL A 69 -0.29 1.82 15.04
C VAL A 69 1.23 1.79 15.09
N LEU A 70 1.80 0.62 14.81
CA LEU A 70 3.25 0.44 14.74
C LEU A 70 3.66 0.15 13.29
N VAL A 71 4.72 0.81 12.83
CA VAL A 71 5.34 0.57 11.51
C VAL A 71 6.84 0.37 11.70
N GLY A 72 7.36 -0.78 11.26
CA GLY A 72 8.76 -1.16 11.47
C GLY A 72 9.14 -1.25 12.96
N GLY A 73 8.19 -1.65 13.81
CA GLY A 73 8.36 -1.75 15.26
C GLY A 73 8.27 -0.42 16.02
N GLU A 74 8.10 0.72 15.34
CA GLU A 74 7.97 2.03 15.98
C GLU A 74 6.51 2.41 16.20
N ARG A 75 6.18 2.91 17.39
CA ARG A 75 4.85 3.44 17.77
C ARG A 75 4.61 4.79 17.09
N CYS A 76 3.56 4.89 16.27
CA CYS A 76 3.31 6.04 15.40
C CYS A 76 2.16 6.95 15.88
N GLY A 77 1.32 6.52 16.83
CA GLY A 77 0.16 7.27 17.31
C GLY A 77 0.52 8.62 17.94
N GLY A 78 1.64 8.70 18.67
CA GLY A 78 2.15 9.93 19.29
C GLY A 78 2.96 10.84 18.36
N MET A 79 3.29 10.41 17.15
CA MET A 79 4.12 11.19 16.22
C MET A 79 3.41 12.46 15.76
N ASP A 80 4.19 13.55 15.62
CA ASP A 80 3.72 14.76 14.94
C ASP A 80 3.63 14.55 13.40
N ASP A 81 3.11 15.53 12.68
CA ASP A 81 2.92 15.43 11.22
C ASP A 81 4.25 15.34 10.46
N GLY A 82 5.30 15.97 10.96
CA GLY A 82 6.65 15.90 10.37
C GLY A 82 7.22 14.50 10.46
N ALA A 83 7.18 13.90 11.65
CA ALA A 83 7.65 12.54 11.90
C ALA A 83 6.85 11.50 11.10
N ARG A 84 5.51 11.60 11.06
CA ARG A 84 4.65 10.74 10.24
C ARG A 84 4.96 10.88 8.75
N THR A 85 5.20 12.11 8.27
CA THR A 85 5.56 12.35 6.87
C THR A 85 6.92 11.76 6.53
N ALA A 86 7.91 11.87 7.43
CA ALA A 86 9.20 11.21 7.27
C ALA A 86 9.04 9.68 7.22
N LYS A 87 8.26 9.11 8.15
CA LYS A 87 7.98 7.68 8.20
C LYS A 87 7.32 7.17 6.91
N ARG A 88 6.28 7.86 6.40
CA ARG A 88 5.65 7.53 5.12
C ARG A 88 6.65 7.54 3.96
N ARG A 89 7.49 8.56 3.89
CA ARG A 89 8.49 8.72 2.82
C ARG A 89 9.50 7.58 2.78
N HIS A 90 9.87 7.04 3.94
CA HIS A 90 10.91 6.04 4.05
C HIS A 90 10.38 4.60 4.03
N ASP A 91 9.30 4.35 4.75
CA ASP A 91 8.91 2.99 5.12
C ASP A 91 7.61 2.52 4.48
N ILE A 92 6.83 3.42 3.84
CA ILE A 92 5.51 3.06 3.33
C ILE A 92 5.38 3.40 1.84
N GLY A 93 4.98 2.42 1.06
CA GLY A 93 4.55 2.59 -0.33
C GLY A 93 3.04 2.51 -0.46
N PHE A 94 2.45 3.36 -1.30
CA PHE A 94 1.02 3.35 -1.59
C PHE A 94 0.72 3.07 -3.05
N VAL A 95 -0.23 2.15 -3.28
CA VAL A 95 -0.83 1.87 -4.58
C VAL A 95 -2.34 2.07 -4.45
N TYR A 96 -2.92 2.92 -5.27
CA TYR A 96 -4.36 3.20 -5.28
C TYR A 96 -5.03 2.61 -6.51
N GLN A 97 -6.34 2.42 -6.44
CA GLN A 97 -7.18 2.00 -7.56
C GLN A 97 -7.12 2.99 -8.73
N PHE A 98 -7.14 4.29 -8.44
CA PHE A 98 -6.79 5.34 -9.38
C PHE A 98 -5.31 5.65 -9.21
N HIS A 99 -4.53 5.50 -10.24
CA HIS A 99 -3.06 5.50 -10.23
C HIS A 99 -2.41 6.73 -9.58
N HIS A 100 -3.13 7.86 -9.55
CA HIS A 100 -2.67 9.16 -9.02
C HIS A 100 -1.25 9.53 -9.51
N LEU A 101 -0.97 9.23 -10.79
CA LEU A 101 0.23 9.69 -11.43
C LEU A 101 0.11 11.20 -11.69
N LEU A 102 1.22 11.90 -11.58
CA LEU A 102 1.30 13.32 -11.88
C LEU A 102 1.32 13.48 -13.42
N PRO A 103 0.30 14.08 -14.01
CA PRO A 103 0.13 14.09 -15.47
C PRO A 103 1.17 14.94 -16.20
N GLU A 104 1.81 15.87 -15.50
CA GLU A 104 2.88 16.73 -16.03
C GLU A 104 4.23 16.01 -16.14
N PHE A 105 4.40 14.90 -15.41
CA PHE A 105 5.63 14.12 -15.34
C PHE A 105 5.54 12.86 -16.19
N THR A 106 6.66 12.47 -16.78
CA THR A 106 6.79 11.17 -17.47
C THR A 106 6.68 9.99 -16.50
N ALA A 107 6.59 8.76 -17.03
CA ALA A 107 6.61 7.55 -16.22
C ALA A 107 7.88 7.48 -15.36
N ALA A 108 9.05 7.77 -15.94
CA ALA A 108 10.32 7.79 -15.20
C ALA A 108 10.30 8.85 -14.10
N GLU A 109 9.89 10.08 -14.39
CA GLU A 109 9.85 11.19 -13.43
C GLU A 109 8.89 10.94 -12.28
N ASN A 110 7.72 10.30 -12.54
CA ASN A 110 6.80 9.87 -11.47
C ASN A 110 7.48 8.92 -10.47
N ILE A 111 8.41 8.06 -10.93
CA ILE A 111 9.15 7.12 -10.07
C ILE A 111 10.37 7.82 -9.44
N MET A 112 10.98 8.77 -10.10
CA MET A 112 12.13 9.53 -9.59
C MET A 112 11.74 10.43 -8.42
N LEU A 113 10.58 11.08 -8.49
CA LEU A 113 10.17 12.11 -7.54
C LEU A 113 10.24 11.68 -6.07
N PRO A 114 9.68 10.54 -5.62
CA PRO A 114 9.81 10.12 -4.22
C PRO A 114 11.25 9.87 -3.78
N GLN A 115 12.12 9.46 -4.69
CA GLN A 115 13.54 9.23 -4.42
C GLN A 115 14.31 10.54 -4.25
N MET A 116 14.04 11.52 -5.10
CA MET A 116 14.61 12.87 -5.00
C MET A 116 14.14 13.58 -3.73
N LEU A 117 12.87 13.40 -3.32
CA LEU A 117 12.36 13.90 -2.04
C LEU A 117 13.04 13.23 -0.83
N ARG A 118 13.63 12.05 -1.01
CA ARG A 118 14.45 11.37 -0.01
C ARG A 118 15.92 11.81 -0.05
N GLY A 119 16.31 12.60 -1.04
CA GLY A 119 17.65 13.18 -1.16
C GLY A 119 18.55 12.49 -2.18
N LEU A 120 18.06 11.57 -3.00
CA LEU A 120 18.83 11.01 -4.09
C LEU A 120 19.12 12.09 -5.15
N SER A 121 20.29 12.02 -5.79
CA SER A 121 20.58 12.82 -6.97
C SER A 121 19.63 12.48 -8.13
N GLU A 122 19.39 13.41 -9.02
CA GLU A 122 18.55 13.19 -10.22
C GLU A 122 19.06 11.98 -11.03
N ARG A 123 20.38 11.87 -11.18
CA ARG A 123 21.02 10.76 -11.89
C ARG A 123 20.71 9.41 -11.23
N ASP A 124 20.94 9.29 -9.93
CA ASP A 124 20.73 8.03 -9.21
C ASP A 124 19.25 7.66 -9.18
N ALA A 125 18.36 8.65 -8.99
CA ALA A 125 16.92 8.46 -9.05
C ALA A 125 16.46 7.98 -10.44
N ARG A 126 17.04 8.51 -11.53
CA ARG A 126 16.76 8.09 -12.89
C ARG A 126 17.23 6.66 -13.14
N ASP A 127 18.46 6.34 -12.78
CA ASP A 127 19.01 4.98 -12.96
C ASP A 127 18.14 3.95 -12.25
N ARG A 128 17.71 4.23 -11.02
CA ARG A 128 16.81 3.36 -10.26
C ARG A 128 15.40 3.30 -10.87
N ALA A 129 14.85 4.41 -11.33
CA ALA A 129 13.56 4.45 -12.01
C ALA A 129 13.58 3.58 -13.27
N MET A 130 14.66 3.63 -14.06
CA MET A 130 14.81 2.79 -15.27
C MET A 130 14.90 1.30 -14.93
N GLN A 131 15.56 0.92 -13.82
CA GLN A 131 15.59 -0.48 -13.34
C GLN A 131 14.19 -0.95 -12.93
N LEU A 132 13.41 -0.11 -12.22
CA LEU A 132 12.05 -0.45 -11.83
C LEU A 132 11.10 -0.56 -13.03
N LEU A 133 11.23 0.32 -14.01
CA LEU A 133 10.47 0.26 -15.26
C LEU A 133 10.81 -1.01 -16.06
N ASP A 134 12.08 -1.43 -16.03
CA ASP A 134 12.53 -2.67 -16.66
C ASP A 134 11.93 -3.90 -15.96
N TYR A 135 11.99 -3.93 -14.63
CA TYR A 135 11.37 -4.96 -13.81
C TYR A 135 9.85 -5.07 -14.09
N MET A 136 9.17 -3.93 -14.23
CA MET A 136 7.75 -3.87 -14.57
C MET A 136 7.46 -4.08 -16.07
N ARG A 137 8.48 -4.36 -16.90
CA ARG A 137 8.40 -4.56 -18.36
C ARG A 137 7.70 -3.41 -19.08
N ILE A 138 7.97 -2.17 -18.68
CA ILE A 138 7.44 -0.95 -19.29
C ILE A 138 8.53 0.10 -19.59
N ARG A 139 9.80 -0.30 -19.56
CA ARG A 139 10.94 0.58 -19.87
C ARG A 139 10.79 1.37 -21.19
N PRO A 140 10.23 0.81 -22.28
CA PRO A 140 10.00 1.59 -23.52
C PRO A 140 9.03 2.77 -23.34
N ARG A 141 8.29 2.82 -22.24
CA ARG A 141 7.35 3.89 -21.89
C ARG A 141 7.89 4.93 -20.92
N ALA A 142 9.20 4.87 -20.60
CA ALA A 142 9.83 5.75 -19.60
C ALA A 142 9.56 7.24 -19.81
N GLU A 143 9.59 7.70 -21.06
CA GLU A 143 9.41 9.10 -21.43
C GLU A 143 7.95 9.47 -21.75
N HIS A 144 7.01 8.52 -21.67
CA HIS A 144 5.59 8.79 -21.91
C HIS A 144 4.96 9.39 -20.64
N ARG A 145 4.01 10.30 -20.85
CA ARG A 145 3.19 10.88 -19.78
C ARG A 145 1.96 10.01 -19.52
N PRO A 146 1.34 10.10 -18.34
CA PRO A 146 0.17 9.28 -17.98
C PRO A 146 -0.93 9.21 -19.03
N PRO A 147 -1.34 10.31 -19.71
CA PRO A 147 -2.37 10.22 -20.76
C PRO A 147 -1.98 9.39 -21.99
N GLU A 148 -0.68 9.12 -22.18
CA GLU A 148 -0.15 8.32 -23.29
C GLU A 148 0.01 6.83 -22.93
N LEU A 149 -0.30 6.46 -21.68
CA LEU A 149 -0.18 5.12 -21.13
C LEU A 149 -1.55 4.44 -21.03
N SER A 150 -1.61 3.15 -21.33
CA SER A 150 -2.78 2.33 -20.99
C SER A 150 -2.99 2.25 -19.48
N GLY A 151 -4.20 1.88 -19.02
CA GLY A 151 -4.49 1.74 -17.60
C GLY A 151 -3.53 0.77 -16.88
N GLY A 152 -3.23 -0.37 -17.51
CA GLY A 152 -2.27 -1.33 -16.97
C GLY A 152 -0.82 -0.82 -16.94
N GLU A 153 -0.40 0.00 -17.93
CA GLU A 153 0.91 0.66 -17.91
C GLU A 153 0.98 1.70 -16.79
N GLN A 154 -0.08 2.51 -16.62
CA GLN A 154 -0.18 3.47 -15.52
C GLN A 154 -0.09 2.78 -14.15
N GLN A 155 -0.78 1.64 -13.99
CA GLN A 155 -0.74 0.88 -12.73
C GLN A 155 0.66 0.34 -12.44
N ARG A 156 1.37 -0.18 -13.46
CA ARG A 156 2.76 -0.64 -13.28
C ARG A 156 3.69 0.51 -12.91
N VAL A 157 3.51 1.71 -13.47
CA VAL A 157 4.24 2.92 -13.04
C VAL A 157 3.91 3.27 -11.60
N ALA A 158 2.64 3.21 -11.19
CA ALA A 158 2.22 3.50 -9.81
C ALA A 158 2.81 2.51 -8.80
N ILE A 159 2.88 1.22 -9.14
CA ILE A 159 3.54 0.20 -8.32
C ILE A 159 5.05 0.47 -8.23
N ALA A 160 5.71 0.73 -9.36
CA ALA A 160 7.14 1.07 -9.38
C ALA A 160 7.44 2.31 -8.52
N ARG A 161 6.59 3.34 -8.59
CA ARG A 161 6.68 4.53 -7.75
C ARG A 161 6.54 4.20 -6.27
N ALA A 162 5.58 3.34 -5.91
CA ALA A 162 5.32 2.97 -4.53
C ALA A 162 6.52 2.26 -3.88
N VAL A 163 7.26 1.46 -4.65
CA VAL A 163 8.42 0.71 -4.15
C VAL A 163 9.78 1.40 -4.42
N ALA A 164 9.77 2.59 -5.02
CA ALA A 164 11.00 3.29 -5.44
C ALA A 164 11.97 3.55 -4.29
N ASN A 165 11.45 3.80 -3.09
CA ASN A 165 12.24 4.04 -1.88
C ASN A 165 12.58 2.76 -1.10
N ALA A 166 12.31 1.56 -1.64
CA ALA A 166 12.44 0.29 -0.94
C ALA A 166 11.77 0.31 0.45
N PRO A 167 10.43 0.54 0.50
CA PRO A 167 9.69 0.63 1.75
C PRO A 167 9.67 -0.72 2.47
N LEU A 168 9.33 -0.70 3.77
CA LEU A 168 9.08 -1.89 4.57
C LEU A 168 7.66 -2.44 4.35
N LEU A 169 6.70 -1.53 4.11
CA LEU A 169 5.28 -1.81 4.00
C LEU A 169 4.71 -1.28 2.68
N LEU A 170 3.97 -2.12 1.99
CA LEU A 170 3.15 -1.74 0.85
C LEU A 170 1.67 -1.78 1.23
N LEU A 171 0.98 -0.70 1.01
CA LEU A 171 -0.46 -0.58 1.16
C LEU A 171 -1.09 -0.44 -0.23
N ALA A 172 -2.05 -1.29 -0.56
CA ALA A 172 -2.72 -1.23 -1.84
C ALA A 172 -4.24 -1.23 -1.67
N ASP A 173 -4.91 -0.29 -2.32
CA ASP A 173 -6.37 -0.21 -2.37
C ASP A 173 -6.82 -0.56 -3.79
N GLU A 174 -7.41 -1.76 -3.98
CA GLU A 174 -7.88 -2.29 -5.26
C GLU A 174 -6.87 -2.13 -6.41
N PRO A 175 -5.62 -2.64 -6.27
CA PRO A 175 -4.53 -2.33 -7.20
C PRO A 175 -4.75 -2.85 -8.63
N THR A 176 -5.79 -3.65 -8.86
CA THR A 176 -6.15 -4.20 -10.17
C THR A 176 -7.62 -3.96 -10.53
N GLY A 177 -8.36 -3.21 -9.71
CA GLY A 177 -9.82 -3.09 -9.83
C GLY A 177 -10.33 -2.45 -11.12
N ASN A 178 -9.50 -1.67 -11.81
CA ASN A 178 -9.85 -0.98 -13.06
C ASN A 178 -9.19 -1.63 -14.31
N LEU A 179 -8.63 -2.83 -14.16
CA LEU A 179 -7.92 -3.52 -15.24
C LEU A 179 -8.73 -4.69 -15.77
N ASP A 180 -8.52 -5.03 -17.05
CA ASP A 180 -9.02 -6.28 -17.61
C ASP A 180 -8.38 -7.50 -16.91
N PRO A 181 -8.98 -8.70 -16.99
CA PRO A 181 -8.52 -9.87 -16.26
C PRO A 181 -7.08 -10.28 -16.56
N GLU A 182 -6.63 -10.19 -17.81
CA GLU A 182 -5.28 -10.57 -18.23
C GLU A 182 -4.24 -9.60 -17.67
N THR A 183 -4.47 -8.31 -17.83
CA THR A 183 -3.62 -7.25 -17.26
C THR A 183 -3.60 -7.30 -15.74
N SER A 184 -4.75 -7.58 -15.10
CA SER A 184 -4.88 -7.75 -13.65
C SER A 184 -4.01 -8.88 -13.12
N ALA A 185 -4.06 -10.06 -13.76
CA ALA A 185 -3.24 -11.20 -13.39
C ALA A 185 -1.74 -10.87 -13.49
N TYR A 186 -1.33 -10.25 -14.60
CA TYR A 186 0.06 -9.86 -14.81
C TYR A 186 0.56 -8.84 -13.77
N VAL A 187 -0.23 -7.80 -13.48
CA VAL A 187 0.11 -6.77 -12.48
C VAL A 187 0.23 -7.40 -11.10
N PHE A 188 -0.68 -8.32 -10.77
CA PHE A 188 -0.64 -9.01 -9.49
C PHE A 188 0.59 -9.93 -9.36
N GLU A 189 0.96 -10.67 -10.41
CA GLU A 189 2.18 -11.49 -10.43
C GLU A 189 3.44 -10.65 -10.19
N ALA A 190 3.55 -9.48 -10.82
CA ALA A 190 4.67 -8.58 -10.60
C ALA A 190 4.72 -8.09 -9.15
N LEU A 191 3.57 -7.78 -8.56
CA LEU A 191 3.46 -7.36 -7.17
C LEU A 191 3.83 -8.49 -6.20
N GLU A 192 3.31 -9.69 -6.43
CA GLU A 192 3.63 -10.88 -5.64
C GLU A 192 5.13 -11.19 -5.67
N ALA A 193 5.74 -11.15 -6.86
CA ALA A 193 7.18 -11.36 -7.02
C ALA A 193 8.01 -10.32 -6.25
N LEU A 194 7.59 -9.04 -6.27
CA LEU A 194 8.23 -7.98 -5.47
C LEU A 194 8.19 -8.31 -3.98
N VAL A 195 7.03 -8.64 -3.44
CA VAL A 195 6.88 -8.97 -2.02
C VAL A 195 7.77 -10.14 -1.63
N ARG A 196 7.72 -11.24 -2.40
CA ARG A 196 8.49 -12.46 -2.10
C ARG A 196 10.00 -12.26 -2.18
N GLN A 197 10.49 -11.44 -3.13
CA GLN A 197 11.93 -11.25 -3.36
C GLN A 197 12.55 -10.20 -2.44
N SER A 198 11.78 -9.19 -2.03
CA SER A 198 12.33 -8.07 -1.24
C SER A 198 12.07 -8.18 0.27
N GLY A 199 11.24 -9.14 0.72
CA GLY A 199 10.79 -9.20 2.11
C GLY A 199 9.82 -8.08 2.48
N LEU A 200 9.23 -7.38 1.50
CA LEU A 200 8.24 -6.34 1.67
C LEU A 200 6.99 -6.92 2.34
N ALA A 201 6.48 -6.29 3.39
CA ALA A 201 5.15 -6.60 3.93
C ALA A 201 4.08 -5.94 3.07
N ALA A 202 2.96 -6.62 2.79
CA ALA A 202 1.89 -6.04 1.98
C ALA A 202 0.51 -6.24 2.61
N LEU A 203 -0.26 -5.15 2.70
CA LEU A 203 -1.69 -5.17 3.04
C LEU A 203 -2.47 -4.66 1.84
N ILE A 204 -3.30 -5.52 1.25
CA ILE A 204 -3.98 -5.28 -0.02
C ILE A 204 -5.49 -5.39 0.17
N ALA A 205 -6.19 -4.27 0.10
CA ALA A 205 -7.65 -4.28 0.04
C ALA A 205 -8.08 -4.68 -1.38
N THR A 206 -8.94 -5.69 -1.46
CA THR A 206 -9.51 -6.15 -2.73
C THR A 206 -10.87 -6.81 -2.54
N HIS A 207 -11.72 -6.71 -3.55
CA HIS A 207 -12.95 -7.49 -3.67
C HIS A 207 -12.78 -8.71 -4.59
N ASN A 208 -11.61 -8.86 -5.22
CA ASN A 208 -11.31 -10.01 -6.08
C ASN A 208 -10.86 -11.21 -5.23
N HIS A 209 -11.77 -12.14 -5.02
CA HIS A 209 -11.53 -13.34 -4.21
C HIS A 209 -10.50 -14.30 -4.83
N GLU A 210 -10.33 -14.31 -6.16
CA GLU A 210 -9.31 -15.14 -6.80
C GLU A 210 -7.91 -14.66 -6.48
N LEU A 211 -7.69 -13.34 -6.52
CA LEU A 211 -6.43 -12.75 -6.13
C LEU A 211 -6.18 -12.88 -4.62
N ALA A 212 -7.22 -12.70 -3.81
CA ALA A 212 -7.11 -12.84 -2.36
C ALA A 212 -6.68 -14.26 -1.93
N ARG A 213 -7.14 -15.32 -2.63
CA ARG A 213 -6.70 -16.71 -2.37
C ARG A 213 -5.23 -16.97 -2.67
N ARG A 214 -4.56 -16.13 -3.45
CA ARG A 214 -3.13 -16.23 -3.74
C ARG A 214 -2.25 -15.60 -2.67
N MET A 215 -2.84 -14.81 -1.75
CA MET A 215 -2.13 -14.17 -0.65
C MET A 215 -2.00 -15.14 0.54
N ASP A 216 -1.11 -14.84 1.46
CA ASP A 216 -0.79 -15.74 2.58
C ASP A 216 -1.96 -15.88 3.56
N ARG A 217 -2.72 -14.79 3.74
CA ARG A 217 -3.83 -14.73 4.67
C ARG A 217 -4.86 -13.71 4.20
N CYS A 218 -6.13 -14.01 4.51
CA CYS A 218 -7.23 -13.07 4.29
C CYS A 218 -7.79 -12.62 5.63
N VAL A 219 -8.10 -11.34 5.74
CA VAL A 219 -8.81 -10.74 6.87
C VAL A 219 -10.01 -9.95 6.37
N THR A 220 -11.00 -9.78 7.25
CA THR A 220 -12.17 -8.95 6.98
C THR A 220 -12.50 -8.07 8.17
N LEU A 221 -13.38 -7.08 7.94
CA LEU A 221 -13.91 -6.21 8.98
C LEU A 221 -15.33 -6.68 9.37
N VAL A 222 -15.51 -7.03 10.64
CA VAL A 222 -16.79 -7.39 11.23
C VAL A 222 -17.03 -6.48 12.44
N GLU A 223 -18.08 -5.67 12.39
CA GLU A 223 -18.48 -4.75 13.47
C GLU A 223 -17.35 -3.85 14.00
N GLY A 224 -16.41 -3.47 13.10
CA GLY A 224 -15.28 -2.61 13.42
C GLY A 224 -14.05 -3.35 13.98
N THR A 225 -14.07 -4.67 14.06
CA THR A 225 -12.92 -5.51 14.40
C THR A 225 -12.37 -6.23 13.18
N ILE A 226 -11.08 -6.56 13.19
CA ILE A 226 -10.44 -7.34 12.14
C ILE A 226 -10.44 -8.81 12.56
N VAL A 227 -10.92 -9.66 11.67
CA VAL A 227 -10.96 -11.11 11.90
C VAL A 227 -10.39 -11.86 10.71
N ASP A 228 -9.82 -13.04 10.96
CA ASP A 228 -9.38 -13.93 9.88
C ASP A 228 -10.58 -14.37 9.05
N PHE A 229 -10.39 -14.41 7.73
CA PHE A 229 -11.43 -14.73 6.76
C PHE A 229 -10.97 -15.87 5.85
N GLN A 230 -11.75 -16.91 5.76
CA GLN A 230 -11.51 -18.04 4.86
C GLN A 230 -12.34 -17.87 3.59
N LEU A 231 -11.68 -17.93 2.42
CA LEU A 231 -12.26 -17.83 1.08
C LEU A 231 -12.53 -19.22 0.47
#